data_757f3a4ce557e86986ea3ac026603ac0
#
_entry.id   757f3a4ce557e86986ea3ac026603ac0
#
_cell.length_a   1.000
_cell.length_b   1.000
_cell.length_c   1.000
_cell.angle_alpha   90.00
_cell.angle_beta   90.00
_cell.angle_gamma   90.00
#
_symmetry.space_group_name_H-M   'P 1'
#
loop_
_entity.id
_entity.type
_entity.pdbx_description
1 polymer ?
#
loop_
_entity_poly.entity_id
_entity_poly.type
_entity_poly.pdbx_seq_one_letter_code
_entity_poly.pdbx_strand_id
1 'polypeptide(L)'
;MDHVKDHLKRVADDFARQAQNFDHWAAKADDPGRFAAALGEARRGKLLDVACGPGVVTAALAPEASSVTAFDATEEMLQRAKARCAKAGLSNVAFRSGDAENLPFGDAEFDGVVTRLAIHHFANPQRALDQMFRVLRPGGAAVIVDVVSAENPDESNLHNAIERLRDPSHVRMLPPSELDAGVSRSGFRNLERATWDMDRELEEWLAIVDDPARVAPIRTVVHALAESGRTAGFGLSVDRGRVVFFHRWRLIKARKPASGR
;
A
#
# COMPACT_ATOMS: atom_id res chain seq x y z
N MET A 1 -20.56 -9.77 -9.15
CA MET A 1 -20.19 -8.45 -9.73
C MET A 1 -20.58 -7.29 -8.83
N ASP A 2 -21.66 -7.35 -8.08
CA ASP A 2 -22.08 -6.24 -7.20
C ASP A 2 -21.16 -6.02 -5.99
N HIS A 3 -20.72 -7.07 -5.31
CA HIS A 3 -19.85 -6.96 -4.13
C HIS A 3 -18.49 -6.26 -4.39
N VAL A 4 -17.89 -6.44 -5.57
CA VAL A 4 -16.62 -5.77 -5.93
C VAL A 4 -16.85 -4.28 -6.16
N LYS A 5 -17.96 -3.91 -6.84
CA LYS A 5 -18.31 -2.50 -7.05
C LYS A 5 -18.62 -1.80 -5.74
N ASP A 6 -19.34 -2.47 -4.83
CA ASP A 6 -19.66 -1.95 -3.50
C ASP A 6 -18.39 -1.79 -2.64
N HIS A 7 -17.44 -2.70 -2.79
CA HIS A 7 -16.13 -2.60 -2.11
C HIS A 7 -15.32 -1.41 -2.64
N LEU A 8 -15.16 -1.29 -3.95
CA LEU A 8 -14.44 -0.17 -4.58
C LEU A 8 -15.09 1.18 -4.23
N LYS A 9 -16.42 1.24 -4.16
CA LYS A 9 -17.12 2.43 -3.72
C LYS A 9 -16.81 2.78 -2.27
N ARG A 10 -16.83 1.79 -1.35
CA ARG A 10 -16.44 2.02 0.06
C ARG A 10 -15.02 2.53 0.18
N VAL A 11 -14.09 1.89 -0.52
CA VAL A 11 -12.68 2.32 -0.58
C VAL A 11 -12.60 3.78 -1.05
N ALA A 12 -13.27 4.13 -2.15
CA ALA A 12 -13.28 5.48 -2.67
C ALA A 12 -13.88 6.50 -1.66
N ASP A 13 -15.02 6.18 -1.05
CA ASP A 13 -15.70 7.05 -0.09
C ASP A 13 -14.86 7.25 1.20
N ASP A 14 -14.16 6.22 1.69
CA ASP A 14 -13.31 6.31 2.88
C ASP A 14 -12.04 7.11 2.61
N PHE A 15 -11.36 6.85 1.49
CA PHE A 15 -10.18 7.64 1.11
C PHE A 15 -10.51 9.09 0.78
N ALA A 16 -11.67 9.38 0.20
CA ALA A 16 -12.12 10.75 -0.03
C ALA A 16 -12.27 11.53 1.31
N ARG A 17 -12.82 10.89 2.33
CA ARG A 17 -12.96 11.49 3.68
C ARG A 17 -11.62 11.69 4.39
N GLN A 18 -10.72 10.72 4.30
CA GLN A 18 -9.41 10.75 4.97
C GLN A 18 -8.35 11.57 4.21
N ALA A 19 -8.64 11.96 2.98
CA ALA A 19 -7.67 12.49 2.05
C ALA A 19 -6.91 13.74 2.57
N GLN A 20 -7.53 14.60 3.38
CA GLN A 20 -6.86 15.79 3.95
C GLN A 20 -5.78 15.42 4.98
N ASN A 21 -6.04 14.38 5.78
CA ASN A 21 -5.13 13.93 6.82
C ASN A 21 -4.05 12.98 6.24
N PHE A 22 -4.36 12.32 5.11
CA PHE A 22 -3.48 11.34 4.48
C PHE A 22 -2.21 11.95 3.89
N ASP A 23 -2.26 13.17 3.36
CA ASP A 23 -1.09 13.85 2.78
C ASP A 23 0.04 14.07 3.81
N HIS A 24 -0.32 14.40 5.05
CA HIS A 24 0.66 14.58 6.13
C HIS A 24 1.34 13.27 6.52
N TRP A 25 0.58 12.17 6.57
CA TRP A 25 1.06 10.84 6.90
C TRP A 25 1.85 10.20 5.76
N ALA A 26 1.37 10.34 4.53
CA ALA A 26 2.04 9.78 3.35
C ALA A 26 3.44 10.38 3.14
N ALA A 27 3.63 11.65 3.52
CA ALA A 27 4.92 12.34 3.43
C ALA A 27 5.90 11.95 4.55
N LYS A 28 5.39 11.60 5.74
CA LYS A 28 6.22 11.18 6.89
C LYS A 28 6.61 9.71 6.87
N ALA A 29 5.84 8.90 6.16
CA ALA A 29 5.84 7.46 6.37
C ALA A 29 7.00 6.70 5.71
N ASP A 30 7.71 7.26 4.72
CA ASP A 30 8.82 6.56 4.07
C ASP A 30 9.67 7.48 3.18
N ASP A 31 10.91 7.06 2.91
CA ASP A 31 11.77 7.68 1.89
C ASP A 31 11.35 7.18 0.50
N PRO A 32 10.68 8.01 -0.33
CA PRO A 32 10.29 7.60 -1.68
C PRO A 32 11.46 7.20 -2.58
N GLY A 33 12.68 7.61 -2.26
CA GLY A 33 13.89 7.23 -2.97
C GLY A 33 14.17 5.72 -2.91
N ARG A 34 13.64 5.01 -1.90
CA ARG A 34 13.73 3.55 -1.81
C ARG A 34 13.09 2.83 -2.99
N PHE A 35 12.00 3.38 -3.54
CA PHE A 35 11.32 2.79 -4.72
C PHE A 35 12.18 2.89 -5.97
N ALA A 36 12.78 4.06 -6.21
CA ALA A 36 13.68 4.27 -7.33
C ALA A 36 14.90 3.35 -7.23
N ALA A 37 15.51 3.27 -6.03
CA ALA A 37 16.64 2.37 -5.79
C ALA A 37 16.26 0.89 -6.00
N ALA A 38 15.09 0.47 -5.52
CA ALA A 38 14.62 -0.91 -5.64
C ALA A 38 14.30 -1.30 -7.10
N LEU A 39 13.78 -0.39 -7.93
CA LEU A 39 13.56 -0.62 -9.36
C LEU A 39 14.87 -0.81 -10.15
N GLY A 40 15.99 -0.28 -9.64
CA GLY A 40 17.27 -0.33 -10.35
C GLY A 40 17.17 0.36 -11.71
N GLU A 41 17.72 -0.23 -12.78
CA GLU A 41 17.68 0.36 -14.13
C GLU A 41 16.26 0.51 -14.71
N ALA A 42 15.29 -0.30 -14.24
CA ALA A 42 13.91 -0.18 -14.71
C ALA A 42 13.28 1.18 -14.39
N ARG A 43 13.80 1.91 -13.37
CA ARG A 43 13.29 3.24 -12.99
C ARG A 43 13.34 4.27 -14.11
N ARG A 44 14.20 4.09 -15.10
CA ARG A 44 14.36 4.98 -16.26
C ARG A 44 13.37 4.71 -17.38
N GLY A 45 12.63 3.60 -17.29
CA GLY A 45 11.68 3.15 -18.30
C GLY A 45 10.27 3.71 -18.12
N LYS A 46 9.31 3.03 -18.76
CA LYS A 46 7.88 3.26 -18.60
C LYS A 46 7.39 2.58 -17.34
N LEU A 47 6.90 3.35 -16.38
CA LEU A 47 6.51 2.87 -15.05
C LEU A 47 5.01 2.91 -14.85
N LEU A 48 4.50 1.97 -14.04
CA LEU A 48 3.13 1.94 -13.54
C LEU A 48 3.15 2.00 -12.00
N ASP A 49 2.47 2.99 -11.44
CA ASP A 49 2.21 3.13 -9.99
C ASP A 49 0.77 2.70 -9.74
N VAL A 50 0.59 1.50 -9.20
CA VAL A 50 -0.72 0.85 -8.96
C VAL A 50 -1.26 1.24 -7.60
N ALA A 51 -2.47 1.77 -7.55
CA ALA A 51 -3.08 2.39 -6.39
C ALA A 51 -2.18 3.53 -5.85
N CYS A 52 -1.91 4.50 -6.73
CA CYS A 52 -0.94 5.57 -6.49
C CYS A 52 -1.34 6.55 -5.39
N GLY A 53 -2.62 6.53 -4.96
CA GLY A 53 -3.16 7.47 -3.99
C GLY A 53 -2.88 8.92 -4.38
N PRO A 54 -2.42 9.78 -3.45
CA PRO A 54 -2.12 11.19 -3.72
C PRO A 54 -0.79 11.40 -4.49
N GLY A 55 -0.23 10.35 -5.10
CA GLY A 55 0.90 10.44 -6.02
C GLY A 55 2.28 10.64 -5.39
N VAL A 56 2.49 10.21 -4.15
CA VAL A 56 3.80 10.37 -3.46
C VAL A 56 4.90 9.59 -4.19
N VAL A 57 4.66 8.31 -4.50
CA VAL A 57 5.61 7.47 -5.21
C VAL A 57 5.72 7.90 -6.67
N THR A 58 4.59 8.20 -7.33
CA THR A 58 4.56 8.75 -8.69
C THR A 58 5.48 9.96 -8.84
N ALA A 59 5.35 10.96 -7.95
CA ALA A 59 6.15 12.17 -8.01
C ALA A 59 7.65 11.94 -7.74
N ALA A 60 7.98 10.94 -6.94
CA ALA A 60 9.36 10.57 -6.67
C ALA A 60 10.03 9.82 -7.83
N LEU A 61 9.26 9.03 -8.58
CA LEU A 61 9.78 8.25 -9.71
C LEU A 61 9.88 9.06 -11.01
N ALA A 62 8.94 9.99 -11.24
CA ALA A 62 8.83 10.72 -12.49
C ALA A 62 10.10 11.46 -12.94
N PRO A 63 10.94 12.06 -12.06
CA PRO A 63 12.15 12.76 -12.50
C PRO A 63 13.16 11.91 -13.26
N GLU A 64 13.20 10.60 -12.99
CA GLU A 64 14.14 9.69 -13.65
C GLU A 64 13.47 8.80 -14.72
N ALA A 65 12.15 8.67 -14.68
CA ALA A 65 11.41 7.79 -15.58
C ALA A 65 11.22 8.41 -16.97
N SER A 66 11.17 7.58 -18.02
CA SER A 66 10.73 8.03 -19.34
C SER A 66 9.27 8.47 -19.32
N SER A 67 8.43 7.75 -18.58
CA SER A 67 7.05 8.12 -18.27
C SER A 67 6.54 7.33 -17.07
N VAL A 68 5.57 7.91 -16.34
CA VAL A 68 4.87 7.22 -15.25
C VAL A 68 3.37 7.24 -15.54
N THR A 69 2.72 6.09 -15.39
CA THR A 69 1.26 6.01 -15.32
C THR A 69 0.87 5.87 -13.85
N ALA A 70 0.20 6.88 -13.31
CA ALA A 70 -0.42 6.86 -11.99
C ALA A 70 -1.83 6.29 -12.11
N PHE A 71 -2.08 5.16 -11.46
CA PHE A 71 -3.33 4.42 -11.56
C PHE A 71 -3.98 4.25 -10.19
N ASP A 72 -5.23 4.68 -10.04
CA ASP A 72 -5.99 4.57 -8.78
C ASP A 72 -7.48 4.39 -9.06
N ALA A 73 -8.20 3.74 -8.14
CA ALA A 73 -9.64 3.58 -8.25
C ALA A 73 -10.40 4.87 -7.91
N THR A 74 -9.77 5.79 -7.18
CA THR A 74 -10.37 6.98 -6.58
C THR A 74 -10.01 8.22 -7.37
N GLU A 75 -11.00 8.86 -8.00
CA GLU A 75 -10.79 10.07 -8.80
C GLU A 75 -10.22 11.22 -7.95
N GLU A 76 -10.68 11.36 -6.69
CA GLU A 76 -10.15 12.38 -5.78
C GLU A 76 -8.66 12.19 -5.50
N MET A 77 -8.19 10.95 -5.33
CA MET A 77 -6.76 10.66 -5.18
C MET A 77 -5.99 11.02 -6.45
N LEU A 78 -6.53 10.73 -7.62
CA LEU A 78 -5.92 11.13 -8.89
C LEU A 78 -5.84 12.65 -9.05
N GLN A 79 -6.84 13.41 -8.60
CA GLN A 79 -6.77 14.88 -8.61
C GLN A 79 -5.65 15.41 -7.70
N ARG A 80 -5.46 14.81 -6.52
CA ARG A 80 -4.34 15.14 -5.61
C ARG A 80 -3.00 14.78 -6.22
N ALA A 81 -2.90 13.61 -6.86
CA ALA A 81 -1.70 13.18 -7.57
C ALA A 81 -1.36 14.15 -8.72
N LYS A 82 -2.36 14.58 -9.50
CA LYS A 82 -2.20 15.60 -10.56
C LYS A 82 -1.68 16.91 -9.98
N ALA A 83 -2.29 17.40 -8.91
CA ALA A 83 -1.87 18.65 -8.26
C ALA A 83 -0.43 18.56 -7.70
N ARG A 84 -0.06 17.42 -7.09
CA ARG A 84 1.30 17.15 -6.61
C ARG A 84 2.31 17.17 -7.74
N CYS A 85 2.05 16.45 -8.82
CA CYS A 85 2.93 16.40 -9.99
C CYS A 85 3.05 17.77 -10.68
N ALA A 86 1.95 18.49 -10.84
CA ALA A 86 1.96 19.85 -11.41
C ALA A 86 2.79 20.82 -10.56
N LYS A 87 2.63 20.78 -9.23
CA LYS A 87 3.45 21.59 -8.30
C LYS A 87 4.94 21.28 -8.40
N ALA A 88 5.29 20.05 -8.70
CA ALA A 88 6.67 19.59 -8.90
C ALA A 88 7.18 19.80 -10.36
N GLY A 89 6.38 20.38 -11.26
CA GLY A 89 6.77 20.62 -12.66
C GLY A 89 6.91 19.35 -13.51
N LEU A 90 6.27 18.26 -13.11
CA LEU A 90 6.37 16.96 -13.79
C LEU A 90 5.37 16.88 -14.95
N SER A 91 5.85 16.67 -16.18
CA SER A 91 5.03 16.61 -17.40
C SER A 91 4.93 15.22 -18.02
N ASN A 92 5.70 14.26 -17.51
CA ASN A 92 5.78 12.88 -18.02
C ASN A 92 4.90 11.89 -17.24
N VAL A 93 3.82 12.37 -16.60
CA VAL A 93 2.90 11.56 -15.81
C VAL A 93 1.52 11.53 -16.46
N ALA A 94 1.02 10.32 -16.72
CA ALA A 94 -0.36 10.07 -17.13
C ALA A 94 -1.18 9.56 -15.93
N PHE A 95 -2.46 9.94 -15.86
CA PHE A 95 -3.35 9.55 -14.76
C PHE A 95 -4.53 8.75 -15.32
N ARG A 96 -4.80 7.58 -14.75
CA ARG A 96 -5.89 6.70 -15.18
C ARG A 96 -6.62 6.12 -13.99
N SER A 97 -7.95 6.13 -14.04
CA SER A 97 -8.79 5.52 -13.03
C SER A 97 -9.13 4.07 -13.38
N GLY A 98 -9.26 3.21 -12.37
CA GLY A 98 -9.70 1.83 -12.55
C GLY A 98 -9.38 0.91 -11.37
N ASP A 99 -9.68 -0.37 -11.58
CA ASP A 99 -9.53 -1.45 -10.61
C ASP A 99 -8.17 -2.14 -10.79
N ALA A 100 -7.37 -2.18 -9.71
CA ALA A 100 -6.06 -2.86 -9.70
C ALA A 100 -6.16 -4.37 -9.96
N GLU A 101 -7.30 -4.97 -9.67
CA GLU A 101 -7.59 -6.38 -9.95
C GLU A 101 -7.95 -6.63 -11.43
N ASN A 102 -8.07 -5.57 -12.23
CA ASN A 102 -8.39 -5.64 -13.66
C ASN A 102 -7.73 -4.48 -14.43
N LEU A 103 -6.40 -4.46 -14.47
CA LEU A 103 -5.62 -3.38 -15.07
C LEU A 103 -5.91 -3.23 -16.58
N PRO A 104 -6.34 -2.04 -17.05
CA PRO A 104 -6.73 -1.81 -18.45
C PRO A 104 -5.51 -1.52 -19.34
N PHE A 105 -4.45 -2.30 -19.19
CA PHE A 105 -3.20 -2.17 -19.92
C PHE A 105 -2.86 -3.48 -20.65
N GLY A 106 -2.09 -3.37 -21.72
CA GLY A 106 -1.60 -4.51 -22.47
C GLY A 106 -0.60 -5.37 -21.70
N ASP A 107 -0.41 -6.60 -22.15
CA ASP A 107 0.63 -7.48 -21.62
C ASP A 107 2.02 -6.90 -21.91
N ALA A 108 2.95 -7.00 -20.97
CA ALA A 108 4.33 -6.57 -21.13
C ALA A 108 4.49 -5.07 -21.51
N GLU A 109 3.61 -4.22 -21.05
CA GLU A 109 3.56 -2.80 -21.41
C GLU A 109 4.55 -1.93 -20.62
N PHE A 110 4.95 -2.33 -19.41
CA PHE A 110 5.75 -1.53 -18.49
C PHE A 110 7.12 -2.15 -18.20
N ASP A 111 8.13 -1.29 -17.99
CA ASP A 111 9.48 -1.65 -17.56
C ASP A 111 9.56 -1.91 -16.06
N GLY A 112 8.76 -1.16 -15.30
CA GLY A 112 8.64 -1.27 -13.86
C GLY A 112 7.20 -1.07 -13.38
N VAL A 113 6.83 -1.81 -12.33
CA VAL A 113 5.53 -1.69 -11.66
C VAL A 113 5.76 -1.53 -10.18
N VAL A 114 5.09 -0.55 -9.57
CA VAL A 114 5.16 -0.31 -8.12
C VAL A 114 3.77 -0.29 -7.51
N THR A 115 3.68 -0.65 -6.23
CA THR A 115 2.50 -0.42 -5.39
C THR A 115 2.94 -0.19 -3.95
N ARG A 116 2.26 0.70 -3.24
CA ARG A 116 2.60 1.06 -1.85
C ARG A 116 1.35 1.23 -1.02
N LEU A 117 1.28 0.48 0.11
CA LEU A 117 0.20 0.57 1.09
C LEU A 117 -1.19 0.39 0.47
N ALA A 118 -1.34 -0.62 -0.38
CA ALA A 118 -2.57 -0.85 -1.13
C ALA A 118 -3.04 -2.32 -1.11
N ILE A 119 -2.12 -3.29 -0.99
CA ILE A 119 -2.45 -4.72 -1.03
C ILE A 119 -3.49 -5.08 0.04
N HIS A 120 -3.38 -4.48 1.22
CA HIS A 120 -4.30 -4.72 2.34
C HIS A 120 -5.72 -4.15 2.13
N HIS A 121 -5.94 -3.37 1.07
CA HIS A 121 -7.26 -2.89 0.64
C HIS A 121 -7.87 -3.69 -0.51
N PHE A 122 -7.10 -4.54 -1.20
CA PHE A 122 -7.63 -5.30 -2.34
C PHE A 122 -8.54 -6.43 -1.86
N ALA A 123 -9.68 -6.59 -2.53
CA ALA A 123 -10.60 -7.70 -2.27
C ALA A 123 -9.96 -9.05 -2.64
N ASN A 124 -9.18 -9.06 -3.71
CA ASN A 124 -8.39 -10.21 -4.14
C ASN A 124 -6.93 -9.80 -4.42
N PRO A 125 -6.07 -9.78 -3.40
CA PRO A 125 -4.66 -9.40 -3.54
C PRO A 125 -3.90 -10.22 -4.59
N GLN A 126 -4.21 -11.52 -4.69
CA GLN A 126 -3.56 -12.40 -5.67
C GLN A 126 -3.85 -11.93 -7.10
N ARG A 127 -5.10 -11.57 -7.38
CA ARG A 127 -5.49 -11.10 -8.71
C ARG A 127 -4.79 -9.79 -9.08
N ALA A 128 -4.64 -8.87 -8.15
CA ALA A 128 -3.89 -7.63 -8.37
C ALA A 128 -2.40 -7.93 -8.66
N LEU A 129 -1.78 -8.84 -7.91
CA LEU A 129 -0.40 -9.28 -8.15
C LEU A 129 -0.25 -9.95 -9.53
N ASP A 130 -1.21 -10.77 -9.94
CA ASP A 130 -1.23 -11.41 -11.26
C ASP A 130 -1.34 -10.36 -12.38
N GLN A 131 -2.17 -9.31 -12.19
CA GLN A 131 -2.28 -8.22 -13.13
C GLN A 131 -0.98 -7.41 -13.22
N MET A 132 -0.33 -7.11 -12.09
CA MET A 132 0.97 -6.44 -12.06
C MET A 132 2.03 -7.26 -12.81
N PHE A 133 2.03 -8.58 -12.63
CA PHE A 133 2.92 -9.48 -13.37
C PHE A 133 2.62 -9.48 -14.87
N ARG A 134 1.34 -9.53 -15.27
CA ARG A 134 0.93 -9.55 -16.67
C ARG A 134 1.42 -8.32 -17.43
N VAL A 135 1.18 -7.13 -16.88
CA VAL A 135 1.50 -5.86 -17.56
C VAL A 135 3.00 -5.54 -17.54
N LEU A 136 3.79 -6.19 -16.69
CA LEU A 136 5.24 -6.03 -16.62
C LEU A 136 5.90 -6.81 -17.77
N ARG A 137 6.88 -6.20 -18.47
CA ARG A 137 7.64 -6.86 -19.52
C ARG A 137 8.55 -7.96 -18.96
N PRO A 138 8.93 -8.98 -19.74
CA PRO A 138 9.99 -9.91 -19.37
C PRO A 138 11.27 -9.16 -18.99
N GLY A 139 11.91 -9.54 -17.88
CA GLY A 139 13.08 -8.86 -17.32
C GLY A 139 12.75 -7.59 -16.53
N GLY A 140 11.51 -7.11 -16.53
CA GLY A 140 11.07 -5.94 -15.79
C GLY A 140 11.10 -6.14 -14.26
N ALA A 141 11.05 -5.05 -13.53
CA ALA A 141 11.12 -5.03 -12.06
C ALA A 141 9.78 -4.64 -11.44
N ALA A 142 9.41 -5.32 -10.35
CA ALA A 142 8.29 -4.94 -9.49
C ALA A 142 8.79 -4.55 -8.10
N VAL A 143 8.19 -3.51 -7.51
CA VAL A 143 8.41 -3.12 -6.12
C VAL A 143 7.07 -3.05 -5.41
N ILE A 144 6.92 -3.87 -4.39
CA ILE A 144 5.70 -3.98 -3.59
C ILE A 144 6.08 -3.60 -2.17
N VAL A 145 5.41 -2.58 -1.61
CA VAL A 145 5.58 -2.20 -0.20
C VAL A 145 4.22 -2.18 0.46
N ASP A 146 4.10 -2.93 1.54
CA ASP A 146 2.87 -2.90 2.34
C ASP A 146 3.13 -3.14 3.82
N VAL A 147 2.13 -2.81 4.64
CA VAL A 147 2.06 -3.25 6.03
C VAL A 147 1.72 -4.72 6.08
N VAL A 148 2.34 -5.44 7.02
CA VAL A 148 2.13 -6.87 7.20
C VAL A 148 1.73 -7.18 8.63
N SER A 149 0.90 -8.20 8.81
CA SER A 149 0.50 -8.69 10.13
C SER A 149 1.52 -9.69 10.69
N ALA A 150 1.28 -10.16 11.91
CA ALA A 150 2.06 -11.26 12.48
C ALA A 150 1.84 -12.57 11.71
N GLU A 151 2.82 -13.48 11.78
CA GLU A 151 2.68 -14.84 11.25
C GLU A 151 1.72 -15.70 12.09
N ASN A 152 1.59 -15.41 13.39
CA ASN A 152 0.63 -16.09 14.24
C ASN A 152 -0.80 -15.72 13.84
N PRO A 153 -1.69 -16.69 13.51
CA PRO A 153 -3.04 -16.39 13.01
C PRO A 153 -3.92 -15.62 13.99
N ASP A 154 -3.83 -15.88 15.29
CA ASP A 154 -4.65 -15.19 16.30
C ASP A 154 -4.24 -13.74 16.44
N GLU A 155 -2.93 -13.46 16.48
CA GLU A 155 -2.39 -12.10 16.49
C GLU A 155 -2.71 -11.36 15.19
N SER A 156 -2.56 -12.01 14.04
CA SER A 156 -2.91 -11.45 12.73
C SER A 156 -4.41 -11.09 12.66
N ASN A 157 -5.28 -11.98 13.13
CA ASN A 157 -6.73 -11.74 13.14
C ASN A 157 -7.10 -10.58 14.06
N LEU A 158 -6.49 -10.50 15.25
CA LEU A 158 -6.73 -9.41 16.20
C LEU A 158 -6.27 -8.06 15.63
N HIS A 159 -5.06 -7.99 15.08
CA HIS A 159 -4.54 -6.78 14.45
C HIS A 159 -5.46 -6.32 13.30
N ASN A 160 -5.80 -7.22 12.39
CA ASN A 160 -6.73 -6.92 11.28
C ASN A 160 -8.13 -6.51 11.76
N ALA A 161 -8.62 -7.04 12.88
CA ALA A 161 -9.90 -6.62 13.45
C ALA A 161 -9.84 -5.16 13.94
N ILE A 162 -8.75 -4.78 14.61
CA ILE A 162 -8.51 -3.41 15.09
C ILE A 162 -8.40 -2.44 13.91
N GLU A 163 -7.65 -2.81 12.86
CA GLU A 163 -7.53 -1.98 11.65
C GLU A 163 -8.87 -1.79 10.95
N ARG A 164 -9.72 -2.81 10.83
CA ARG A 164 -11.06 -2.68 10.23
C ARG A 164 -11.99 -1.79 11.06
N LEU A 165 -11.85 -1.75 12.37
CA LEU A 165 -12.60 -0.79 13.20
C LEU A 165 -12.18 0.66 12.88
N ARG A 166 -10.89 0.89 12.60
CA ARG A 166 -10.36 2.20 12.26
C ARG A 166 -10.64 2.60 10.81
N ASP A 167 -10.47 1.68 9.88
CA ASP A 167 -10.59 1.89 8.44
C ASP A 167 -11.51 0.84 7.82
N PRO A 168 -12.76 1.20 7.48
CA PRO A 168 -13.71 0.28 6.86
C PRO A 168 -13.30 -0.22 5.48
N SER A 169 -12.38 0.48 4.80
CA SER A 169 -11.83 0.06 3.53
C SER A 169 -10.78 -1.06 3.68
N HIS A 170 -10.26 -1.26 4.90
CA HIS A 170 -9.29 -2.29 5.20
C HIS A 170 -9.87 -3.69 5.01
N VAL A 171 -9.27 -4.48 4.15
CA VAL A 171 -9.63 -5.89 3.95
C VAL A 171 -8.78 -6.77 4.86
N ARG A 172 -7.47 -6.83 4.60
CA ARG A 172 -6.57 -7.66 5.38
C ARG A 172 -5.10 -7.36 5.11
N MET A 173 -4.34 -7.07 6.15
CA MET A 173 -2.87 -7.19 6.12
C MET A 173 -2.51 -8.67 6.05
N LEU A 174 -1.71 -9.04 5.07
CA LEU A 174 -1.20 -10.40 4.93
C LEU A 174 0.00 -10.61 5.86
N PRO A 175 0.21 -11.81 6.42
CA PRO A 175 1.50 -12.17 7.01
C PRO A 175 2.61 -12.09 5.96
N PRO A 176 3.88 -11.82 6.36
CA PRO A 176 5.01 -11.77 5.44
C PRO A 176 5.13 -13.00 4.53
N SER A 177 4.96 -14.20 5.09
CA SER A 177 5.03 -15.45 4.33
C SER A 177 3.94 -15.57 3.26
N GLU A 178 2.72 -15.12 3.57
CA GLU A 178 1.60 -15.16 2.62
C GLU A 178 1.77 -14.14 1.49
N LEU A 179 2.24 -12.93 1.80
CA LEU A 179 2.54 -11.92 0.79
C LEU A 179 3.65 -12.40 -0.16
N ASP A 180 4.76 -12.93 0.38
CA ASP A 180 5.86 -13.50 -0.41
C ASP A 180 5.40 -14.63 -1.31
N ALA A 181 4.57 -15.54 -0.77
CA ALA A 181 4.01 -16.66 -1.52
C ALA A 181 3.08 -16.15 -2.64
N GLY A 182 2.27 -15.11 -2.38
CA GLY A 182 1.42 -14.47 -3.38
C GLY A 182 2.23 -13.91 -4.55
N VAL A 183 3.28 -13.15 -4.25
CA VAL A 183 4.20 -12.62 -5.27
C VAL A 183 4.84 -13.73 -6.08
N SER A 184 5.28 -14.81 -5.41
CA SER A 184 5.90 -15.95 -6.08
C SER A 184 4.91 -16.73 -6.96
N ARG A 185 3.64 -16.90 -6.51
CA ARG A 185 2.58 -17.59 -7.28
C ARG A 185 2.22 -16.85 -8.56
N SER A 186 2.25 -15.51 -8.55
CA SER A 186 2.03 -14.71 -9.77
C SER A 186 3.13 -14.90 -10.84
N GLY A 187 4.23 -15.56 -10.50
CA GLY A 187 5.32 -15.83 -11.44
C GLY A 187 6.58 -15.00 -11.24
N PHE A 188 6.56 -14.05 -10.32
CA PHE A 188 7.75 -13.27 -9.98
C PHE A 188 8.87 -14.15 -9.41
N ARG A 189 10.13 -13.75 -9.67
CA ARG A 189 11.35 -14.43 -9.20
C ARG A 189 12.34 -13.43 -8.63
N ASN A 190 13.43 -13.94 -8.05
CA ASN A 190 14.53 -13.13 -7.49
C ASN A 190 14.02 -12.13 -6.45
N LEU A 191 13.22 -12.61 -5.47
CA LEU A 191 12.63 -11.77 -4.44
C LEU A 191 13.71 -11.32 -3.44
N GLU A 192 14.03 -10.04 -3.47
CA GLU A 192 14.80 -9.36 -2.42
C GLU A 192 13.80 -8.71 -1.44
N ARG A 193 14.06 -8.81 -0.14
CA ARG A 193 13.12 -8.40 0.89
C ARG A 193 13.77 -7.49 1.91
N ALA A 194 13.03 -6.49 2.35
CA ALA A 194 13.36 -5.70 3.53
C ALA A 194 12.13 -5.59 4.43
N THR A 195 12.37 -5.54 5.73
CA THR A 195 11.32 -5.37 6.73
C THR A 195 11.80 -4.35 7.76
N TRP A 196 10.93 -3.44 8.16
CA TRP A 196 11.19 -2.49 9.23
C TRP A 196 9.91 -2.20 9.99
N ASP A 197 10.04 -1.80 11.23
CA ASP A 197 8.93 -1.39 12.06
C ASP A 197 8.84 0.13 12.05
N MET A 198 7.62 0.64 12.01
CA MET A 198 7.30 2.05 12.08
C MET A 198 6.50 2.30 13.35
N ASP A 199 7.13 2.99 14.29
CA ASP A 199 6.51 3.31 15.58
C ASP A 199 5.27 4.17 15.41
N ARG A 200 4.27 3.90 16.26
CA ARG A 200 2.99 4.59 16.33
C ARG A 200 2.64 4.92 17.78
N GLU A 201 1.95 6.01 17.94
CA GLU A 201 1.28 6.36 19.18
C GLU A 201 -0.23 6.34 18.94
N LEU A 202 -1.01 5.80 19.88
CA LEU A 202 -2.43 5.52 19.68
C LEU A 202 -3.24 6.76 19.31
N GLU A 203 -3.07 7.87 20.06
CA GLU A 203 -3.86 9.07 19.82
C GLU A 203 -3.50 9.74 18.49
N GLU A 204 -2.22 9.72 18.11
CA GLU A 204 -1.75 10.20 16.81
C GLU A 204 -2.32 9.36 15.66
N TRP A 205 -2.40 8.03 15.85
CA TRP A 205 -2.96 7.09 14.88
C TRP A 205 -4.49 7.22 14.75
N LEU A 206 -5.19 7.49 15.87
CA LEU A 206 -6.62 7.73 15.88
C LEU A 206 -7.02 9.11 15.34
N ALA A 207 -6.14 10.10 15.40
CA ALA A 207 -6.41 11.47 14.91
C ALA A 207 -6.73 11.53 13.40
N ILE A 208 -6.43 10.47 12.65
CA ILE A 208 -6.80 10.37 11.23
C ILE A 208 -8.30 10.09 11.05
N VAL A 209 -8.93 9.48 12.07
CA VAL A 209 -10.34 9.06 12.02
C VAL A 209 -11.23 10.25 12.42
N ASP A 210 -11.93 10.82 11.44
CA ASP A 210 -12.88 11.92 11.67
C ASP A 210 -14.26 11.38 12.06
N ASP A 211 -14.30 10.49 13.08
CA ASP A 211 -15.53 9.91 13.62
C ASP A 211 -15.36 9.53 15.11
N PRO A 212 -15.80 10.38 16.04
CA PRO A 212 -15.69 10.12 17.47
C PRO A 212 -16.40 8.84 17.92
N ALA A 213 -17.49 8.45 17.25
CA ALA A 213 -18.23 7.23 17.60
C ALA A 213 -17.41 5.95 17.30
N ARG A 214 -16.49 6.02 16.36
CA ARG A 214 -15.54 4.95 16.05
C ARG A 214 -14.29 5.01 16.90
N VAL A 215 -13.77 6.20 17.16
CA VAL A 215 -12.54 6.41 17.96
C VAL A 215 -12.68 5.90 19.38
N ALA A 216 -13.79 6.19 20.05
CA ALA A 216 -13.96 5.83 21.47
C ALA A 216 -13.92 4.31 21.75
N PRO A 217 -14.63 3.44 21.00
CA PRO A 217 -14.51 1.99 21.16
C PRO A 217 -13.12 1.45 20.87
N ILE A 218 -12.46 1.95 19.81
CA ILE A 218 -11.10 1.53 19.47
C ILE A 218 -10.13 1.85 20.61
N ARG A 219 -10.18 3.09 21.11
CA ARG A 219 -9.36 3.52 22.25
C ARG A 219 -9.54 2.60 23.45
N THR A 220 -10.79 2.31 23.81
CA THR A 220 -11.10 1.43 24.95
C THR A 220 -10.50 0.03 24.78
N VAL A 221 -10.69 -0.59 23.61
CA VAL A 221 -10.19 -1.94 23.33
C VAL A 221 -8.67 -1.97 23.32
N VAL A 222 -8.04 -1.01 22.66
CA VAL A 222 -6.58 -0.98 22.53
C VAL A 222 -5.90 -0.70 23.87
N HIS A 223 -6.44 0.19 24.70
CA HIS A 223 -5.94 0.39 26.07
C HIS A 223 -6.05 -0.88 26.92
N ALA A 224 -7.20 -1.54 26.91
CA ALA A 224 -7.40 -2.78 27.69
C ALA A 224 -6.44 -3.90 27.23
N LEU A 225 -6.18 -4.02 25.94
CA LEU A 225 -5.19 -4.97 25.41
C LEU A 225 -3.77 -4.61 25.89
N ALA A 226 -3.35 -3.35 25.77
CA ALA A 226 -2.04 -2.89 26.20
C ALA A 226 -1.82 -3.12 27.71
N GLU A 227 -2.79 -2.78 28.54
CA GLU A 227 -2.75 -2.98 30.01
C GLU A 227 -2.72 -4.46 30.39
N SER A 228 -3.33 -5.35 29.61
CA SER A 228 -3.28 -6.79 29.82
C SER A 228 -1.96 -7.44 29.38
N GLY A 229 -1.01 -6.66 28.83
CA GLY A 229 0.26 -7.15 28.33
C GLY A 229 0.15 -7.92 27.00
N ARG A 230 -0.98 -7.82 26.28
CA ARG A 230 -1.13 -8.42 24.97
C ARG A 230 -0.51 -7.55 23.87
N THR A 231 0.50 -8.08 23.20
CA THR A 231 1.20 -7.38 22.12
C THR A 231 0.39 -7.31 20.81
N ALA A 232 -0.64 -8.15 20.69
CA ALA A 232 -1.51 -8.27 19.51
C ALA A 232 -0.75 -8.40 18.16
N GLY A 233 0.49 -8.89 18.20
CA GLY A 233 1.35 -9.10 17.03
C GLY A 233 1.96 -7.83 16.43
N PHE A 234 1.69 -6.66 17.02
CA PHE A 234 2.24 -5.38 16.57
C PHE A 234 2.90 -4.55 17.70
N GLY A 235 3.40 -5.26 18.74
CA GLY A 235 4.19 -4.65 19.82
C GLY A 235 3.42 -3.71 20.74
N LEU A 236 2.09 -3.89 20.84
CA LEU A 236 1.23 -3.06 21.67
C LEU A 236 1.69 -3.06 23.14
N SER A 237 1.90 -1.87 23.69
CA SER A 237 2.40 -1.69 25.05
C SER A 237 2.07 -0.31 25.59
N VAL A 238 2.32 -0.10 26.90
CA VAL A 238 2.21 1.23 27.54
C VAL A 238 3.62 1.74 27.82
N ASP A 239 3.99 2.87 27.22
CA ASP A 239 5.22 3.60 27.49
C ASP A 239 4.91 5.01 28.04
N ARG A 240 5.38 5.29 29.29
CA ARG A 240 5.20 6.58 29.97
C ARG A 240 3.75 7.09 29.94
N GLY A 241 2.79 6.17 30.14
CA GLY A 241 1.36 6.47 30.15
C GLY A 241 0.71 6.64 28.79
N ARG A 242 1.45 6.42 27.70
CA ARG A 242 0.93 6.42 26.32
C ARG A 242 0.89 5.00 25.78
N VAL A 243 -0.12 4.69 25.00
CA VAL A 243 -0.20 3.43 24.29
C VAL A 243 0.57 3.56 22.98
N VAL A 244 1.56 2.71 22.82
CA VAL A 244 2.46 2.67 21.67
C VAL A 244 2.46 1.31 21.03
N PHE A 245 2.72 1.27 19.73
CA PHE A 245 2.81 0.06 18.93
C PHE A 245 3.63 0.34 17.67
N PHE A 246 3.78 -0.65 16.77
CA PHE A 246 4.40 -0.43 15.47
C PHE A 246 3.56 -1.02 14.35
N HIS A 247 3.65 -0.42 13.16
CA HIS A 247 3.30 -1.08 11.91
C HIS A 247 4.54 -1.69 11.30
N ARG A 248 4.50 -2.99 11.04
CA ARG A 248 5.56 -3.68 10.32
C ARG A 248 5.39 -3.51 8.83
N TRP A 249 6.39 -2.95 8.19
CA TRP A 249 6.43 -2.72 6.78
C TRP A 249 7.29 -3.77 6.10
N ARG A 250 6.86 -4.22 4.93
CA ARG A 250 7.63 -5.13 4.09
C ARG A 250 7.76 -4.58 2.70
N LEU A 251 9.00 -4.51 2.20
CA LEU A 251 9.33 -4.26 0.82
C LEU A 251 9.71 -5.59 0.16
N ILE A 252 9.14 -5.84 -1.00
CA ILE A 252 9.54 -6.92 -1.89
C ILE A 252 9.93 -6.31 -3.22
N LYS A 253 11.19 -6.50 -3.62
CA LYS A 253 11.66 -6.28 -4.97
C LYS A 253 11.65 -7.62 -5.69
N ALA A 254 11.07 -7.67 -6.85
CA ALA A 254 10.94 -8.90 -7.63
C ALA A 254 11.12 -8.63 -9.11
N ARG A 255 11.35 -9.67 -9.91
CA ARG A 255 11.49 -9.57 -11.36
C ARG A 255 10.56 -10.54 -12.07
N LYS A 256 10.03 -10.10 -13.22
CA LYS A 256 9.47 -11.01 -14.19
C LYS A 256 10.63 -11.70 -14.92
N PRO A 257 10.67 -13.04 -14.98
CA PRO A 257 11.71 -13.73 -15.73
C PRO A 257 11.82 -13.20 -17.14
N ALA A 258 13.06 -13.11 -17.66
CA ALA A 258 13.25 -12.86 -19.07
C ALA A 258 12.64 -14.04 -19.86
N SER A 259 12.05 -13.76 -21.02
CA SER A 259 11.62 -14.84 -21.92
C SER A 259 12.85 -15.67 -22.25
N GLY A 260 12.81 -16.98 -21.92
CA GLY A 260 13.89 -17.88 -22.31
C GLY A 260 14.11 -17.79 -23.83
N ARG A 261 15.39 -17.66 -24.19
CA ARG A 261 15.80 -17.90 -25.57
C ARG A 261 15.78 -19.38 -25.84
#